data_dfb7c55cdcbfb95650bd938a02d6f121
#
_entry.id   dfb7c55cdcbfb95650bd938a02d6f121
#
_cell.length_a   1.000
_cell.length_b   1.000
_cell.length_c   1.000
_cell.angle_alpha   90.00
_cell.angle_beta   90.00
_cell.angle_gamma   90.00
#
_symmetry.space_group_name_H-M   'P 1'
#
loop_
_entity.id
_entity.type
_entity.pdbx_description
1 polymer ?
#
loop_
_entity_poly.entity_id
_entity_poly.type
_entity_poly.pdbx_seq_one_letter_code
_entity_poly.pdbx_strand_id
1 'polypeptide(L)'
;MNFGKAINLLKEGKKLRRKGWNGKNQYIELATNISYKNADGEIININHKTIGNKAIAFVGTSGIQIGWLATQSDMLSDDWELIE
;
A
#
# COMPACT_ATOMS: atom_id res chain seq x y z
N MET A 1 -9.96 0.66 -13.56
CA MET A 1 -10.15 -0.77 -13.22
C MET A 1 -10.77 -0.91 -11.84
N ASN A 2 -11.33 -2.07 -11.54
CA ASN A 2 -11.89 -2.32 -10.21
C ASN A 2 -10.80 -2.62 -9.17
N PHE A 3 -11.19 -2.64 -7.90
CA PHE A 3 -10.27 -2.86 -6.80
C PHE A 3 -9.62 -4.25 -6.84
N GLY A 4 -10.36 -5.28 -7.24
CA GLY A 4 -9.82 -6.63 -7.33
C GLY A 4 -8.64 -6.72 -8.29
N LYS A 5 -8.76 -6.10 -9.46
CA LYS A 5 -7.66 -6.03 -10.42
C LYS A 5 -6.50 -5.17 -9.88
N ALA A 6 -6.81 -4.07 -9.22
CA ALA A 6 -5.79 -3.21 -8.61
C ALA A 6 -4.96 -3.99 -7.58
N ILE A 7 -5.61 -4.76 -6.71
CA ILE A 7 -4.92 -5.57 -5.70
C ILE A 7 -4.04 -6.63 -6.34
N ASN A 8 -4.50 -7.28 -7.41
CA ASN A 8 -3.68 -8.25 -8.11
C ASN A 8 -2.41 -7.62 -8.68
N LEU A 9 -2.53 -6.44 -9.28
CA LEU A 9 -1.37 -5.70 -9.79
C LEU A 9 -0.45 -5.23 -8.65
N LEU A 10 -1.03 -4.80 -7.54
CA LEU A 10 -0.26 -4.42 -6.36
C LEU A 10 0.63 -5.58 -5.88
N LYS A 11 0.07 -6.79 -5.84
CA LYS A 11 0.82 -8.00 -5.45
C LYS A 11 1.95 -8.32 -6.42
N GLU A 12 1.86 -7.86 -7.66
CA GLU A 12 2.92 -8.00 -8.67
C GLU A 12 4.00 -6.90 -8.54
N GLY A 13 3.86 -5.99 -7.59
CA GLY A 13 4.82 -4.92 -7.38
C GLY A 13 4.52 -3.63 -8.13
N LYS A 14 3.30 -3.50 -8.66
CA LYS A 14 2.91 -2.28 -9.39
C LYS A 14 2.41 -1.21 -8.43
N LYS A 15 2.42 0.04 -8.89
CA LYS A 15 1.89 1.19 -8.16
C LYS A 15 0.49 1.50 -8.65
N LEU A 16 -0.43 1.69 -7.74
CA LEU A 16 -1.84 1.92 -8.06
C LEU A 16 -2.34 3.18 -7.35
N ARG A 17 -3.28 3.85 -7.98
CA ARG A 17 -3.98 4.97 -7.36
C ARG A 17 -5.42 5.01 -7.82
N ARG A 18 -6.24 5.75 -7.11
CA ARG A 18 -7.58 6.10 -7.59
C ARG A 18 -7.52 7.45 -8.30
N LYS A 19 -8.27 7.56 -9.39
CA LYS A 19 -8.36 8.78 -10.20
C LYS A 19 -8.84 9.98 -9.37
N GLY A 20 -9.73 9.73 -8.42
CA GLY A 20 -10.31 10.77 -7.56
C GLY A 20 -9.47 11.18 -6.35
N TRP A 21 -8.29 10.63 -6.16
CA TRP A 21 -7.44 11.02 -5.03
C TRP A 21 -6.92 12.45 -5.23
N ASN A 22 -7.00 13.25 -4.14
CA ASN A 22 -6.74 14.69 -4.19
C ASN A 22 -5.27 15.08 -4.28
N GLY A 23 -4.36 14.20 -4.01
CA GLY A 23 -2.93 14.52 -4.04
C GLY A 23 -2.30 14.06 -5.34
N LYS A 24 -1.52 14.94 -5.97
CA LYS A 24 -0.72 14.54 -7.12
C LYS A 24 0.34 13.53 -6.65
N ASN A 25 0.55 12.50 -7.43
CA ASN A 25 1.56 11.48 -7.18
C ASN A 25 1.29 10.65 -5.92
N GLN A 26 0.06 10.62 -5.42
CA GLN A 26 -0.32 9.69 -4.37
C GLN A 26 -0.55 8.31 -4.97
N TYR A 27 -0.07 7.29 -4.29
CA TYR A 27 -0.26 5.91 -4.74
C TYR A 27 -0.03 4.95 -3.59
N ILE A 28 -0.44 3.70 -3.83
CA ILE A 28 -0.11 2.58 -2.96
C ILE A 28 0.86 1.66 -3.69
N GLU A 29 1.71 0.99 -2.95
CA GLU A 29 2.62 -0.03 -3.45
C GLU A 29 2.86 -1.08 -2.39
N LEU A 30 3.31 -2.26 -2.80
CA LEU A 30 3.61 -3.34 -1.87
C LEU A 30 5.00 -3.12 -1.27
N ALA A 31 5.08 -3.03 0.04
CA ALA A 31 6.33 -3.02 0.77
C ALA A 31 6.68 -4.45 1.19
N THR A 32 7.95 -4.83 1.07
CA THR A 32 8.44 -6.14 1.43
C THR A 32 9.70 -6.02 2.29
N ASN A 33 10.07 -7.07 2.99
CA ASN A 33 11.26 -7.10 3.86
C ASN A 33 11.24 -5.99 4.90
N ILE A 34 10.08 -5.80 5.52
CA ILE A 34 9.86 -4.69 6.44
C ILE A 34 10.46 -5.01 7.80
N SER A 35 11.18 -4.03 8.34
CA SER A 35 11.64 -4.07 9.73
C SER A 35 11.41 -2.70 10.34
N TYR A 36 11.42 -2.66 11.67
CA TYR A 36 11.36 -1.41 12.40
C TYR A 36 12.24 -1.49 13.65
N LYS A 37 12.58 -0.36 14.20
CA LYS A 37 13.30 -0.26 15.45
C LYS A 37 12.31 0.09 16.56
N ASN A 38 12.22 -0.76 17.59
CA ASN A 38 11.30 -0.48 18.69
C ASN A 38 11.90 0.56 19.66
N ALA A 39 11.14 0.91 20.70
CA ALA A 39 11.56 1.91 21.67
C ALA A 39 12.81 1.51 22.46
N ASP A 40 13.06 0.22 22.59
CA ASP A 40 14.25 -0.31 23.27
C ASP A 40 15.49 -0.36 22.37
N GLY A 41 15.36 0.07 21.12
CA GLY A 41 16.45 0.07 20.16
C GLY A 41 16.68 -1.25 19.44
N GLU A 42 15.79 -2.20 19.59
CA GLU A 42 15.88 -3.49 18.90
C GLU A 42 15.33 -3.41 17.48
N ILE A 43 15.96 -4.11 16.55
CA ILE A 43 15.48 -4.24 15.17
C ILE A 43 14.53 -5.42 15.14
N ILE A 44 13.29 -5.15 14.75
CA ILE A 44 12.23 -6.14 14.65
C ILE A 44 11.90 -6.36 13.18
N ASN A 45 12.00 -7.61 12.73
CA ASN A 45 11.57 -7.98 11.39
C ASN A 45 10.11 -8.38 11.45
N ILE A 46 9.30 -7.76 10.57
CA ILE A 46 7.88 -8.09 10.51
C ILE A 46 7.71 -9.50 9.96
N ASN A 47 6.90 -10.28 10.65
CA ASN A 47 6.57 -11.62 10.22
C ASN A 47 5.16 -11.97 10.68
N HIS A 48 4.21 -11.87 9.77
CA HIS A 48 2.82 -12.18 10.04
C HIS A 48 2.46 -13.54 9.42
N LYS A 49 1.69 -14.34 10.12
CA LYS A 49 1.33 -15.69 9.68
C LYS A 49 0.69 -15.71 8.29
N THR A 50 -0.14 -14.71 7.98
CA THR A 50 -0.89 -14.67 6.71
C THR A 50 -0.13 -13.96 5.59
N ILE A 51 0.55 -12.87 5.91
CA ILE A 51 1.13 -11.98 4.88
C ILE A 51 2.66 -11.92 4.91
N GLY A 52 3.30 -12.61 5.86
CA GLY A 52 4.75 -12.59 5.97
C GLY A 52 5.27 -11.21 6.38
N ASN A 53 6.30 -10.73 5.71
CA ASN A 53 6.91 -9.44 6.01
C ASN A 53 6.49 -8.35 5.02
N LYS A 54 5.24 -8.38 4.59
CA LYS A 54 4.69 -7.47 3.60
C LYS A 54 3.65 -6.56 4.21
N ALA A 55 3.49 -5.39 3.62
CA ALA A 55 2.39 -4.48 3.92
C ALA A 55 2.13 -3.61 2.71
N ILE A 56 0.95 -3.00 2.67
CA ILE A 56 0.67 -1.98 1.66
C ILE A 56 1.19 -0.65 2.20
N ALA A 57 2.07 -0.01 1.44
CA ALA A 57 2.55 1.33 1.75
C ALA A 57 1.71 2.36 1.02
N PHE A 58 1.38 3.44 1.71
CA PHE A 58 0.73 4.60 1.10
C PHE A 58 1.76 5.72 0.96
N VAL A 59 1.97 6.15 -0.26
CA VAL A 59 2.87 7.26 -0.58
C VAL A 59 2.01 8.47 -0.88
N GLY A 60 2.00 9.42 0.03
CA GLY A 60 1.17 10.62 -0.07
C GLY A 60 2.00 11.89 -0.12
N THR A 61 1.32 13.02 -0.15
CA THR A 61 1.96 14.34 -0.17
C THR A 61 2.72 14.65 1.11
N SER A 62 2.33 14.03 2.22
CA SER A 62 2.99 14.23 3.52
C SER A 62 4.07 13.20 3.81
N GLY A 63 4.34 12.30 2.89
CA GLY A 63 5.36 11.27 3.05
C GLY A 63 4.82 9.85 2.90
N ILE A 64 5.57 8.89 3.38
CA ILE A 64 5.27 7.47 3.22
C ILE A 64 4.76 6.91 4.55
N GLN A 65 3.68 6.15 4.46
CA GLN A 65 3.09 5.46 5.61
C GLN A 65 3.06 3.96 5.32
N ILE A 66 3.55 3.17 6.24
CA ILE A 66 3.46 1.70 6.14
C ILE A 66 2.16 1.26 6.76
N GLY A 67 1.39 0.52 6.00
CA GLY A 67 0.06 0.08 6.37
C GLY A 67 -0.99 1.04 5.82
N TRP A 68 -1.88 0.51 5.00
CA TRP A 68 -2.97 1.25 4.41
C TRP A 68 -4.24 0.42 4.49
N LEU A 69 -5.32 1.05 4.92
CA LEU A 69 -6.61 0.42 5.05
C LEU A 69 -7.54 0.97 3.97
N ALA A 70 -8.06 0.09 3.13
CA ALA A 70 -9.02 0.46 2.10
C ALA A 70 -10.36 0.83 2.73
N THR A 71 -10.92 1.96 2.31
CA THR A 71 -12.29 2.33 2.68
C THR A 71 -13.28 1.59 1.77
N GLN A 72 -14.57 1.67 2.11
CA GLN A 72 -15.60 1.13 1.22
C GLN A 72 -15.55 1.79 -0.15
N SER A 73 -15.33 3.09 -0.20
CA SER A 73 -15.18 3.80 -1.47
C SER A 73 -14.02 3.25 -2.28
N ASP A 74 -12.89 2.95 -1.64
CA ASP A 74 -11.74 2.37 -2.32
C ASP A 74 -12.06 0.99 -2.88
N MET A 75 -12.75 0.16 -2.09
CA MET A 75 -13.04 -1.22 -2.48
C MET A 75 -14.13 -1.34 -3.55
N LEU A 76 -15.08 -0.41 -3.60
CA LEU A 76 -16.23 -0.49 -4.48
C LEU A 76 -16.12 0.39 -5.73
N SER A 77 -15.08 1.19 -5.85
CA SER A 77 -14.89 2.07 -7.01
C SER A 77 -14.20 1.36 -8.16
N ASP A 78 -14.47 1.86 -9.37
CA ASP A 78 -13.89 1.33 -10.61
C ASP A 78 -12.86 2.31 -11.22
N ASP A 79 -12.44 3.30 -10.46
CA ASP A 79 -11.55 4.36 -10.93
C ASP A 79 -10.07 4.13 -10.59
N TRP A 80 -9.71 2.92 -10.28
CA TRP A 80 -8.31 2.56 -10.03
C TRP A 80 -7.47 2.67 -11.30
N GLU A 81 -6.25 3.15 -11.16
CA GLU A 81 -5.31 3.36 -12.26
C GLU A 81 -3.95 2.78 -11.92
N LEU A 82 -3.30 2.21 -12.94
CA LEU A 82 -1.91 1.80 -12.85
C LEU A 82 -1.02 3.02 -13.07
N ILE A 83 -0.04 3.23 -12.20
CA ILE A 83 1.01 4.23 -12.36
C ILE A 83 2.26 3.54 -12.87
N GLU A 84 2.80 4.06 -13.91
CA GLU A 84 4.06 3.58 -14.48
C GLU A 84 5.24 4.40 -14.02
#